data_56421d287b273833f3ade8ffe3173cc9
#
_entry.id   56421d287b273833f3ade8ffe3173cc9
#
_cell.length_a   1.000
_cell.length_b   1.000
_cell.length_c   1.000
_cell.angle_alpha   90.00
_cell.angle_beta   90.00
_cell.angle_gamma   90.00
#
_symmetry.space_group_name_H-M   'P 1'
#
loop_
_entity.id
_entity.type
_entity.pdbx_description
1 polymer ?
#
loop_
_entity_poly.entity_id
_entity_poly.type
_entity_poly.pdbx_seq_one_letter_code
_entity_poly.pdbx_strand_id
1 'polypeptide(L)'
;IPIILILGWTVLYYKVREVFAPWSIMLLVWIAVVSAYAYLDHGLYKTSDDFSPAILLWCSSFSIVGYIVYRLTPANTSPEWETNQTIVKFFTILALIITPVALYKAASFALSSGTDNLMYTMRDQVIDKDSGFSLGPIMYFVHVVYTLLIVSADAEKHWNKWFFLLCLGINLLFFFIIMSKLVLFIGILSTLYLCYVHKRIKLRTIGITMIAFVIIALLFTQTRATSSGDTDDTFTFAELLAMYLLSPIPAFGLENPCSSPIWGYETFRPVYNILSGLGLYHGQLFDLGRVFVAVPIPTNVFTTMSPYYNDFG
;
A
#
# COMPACT_ATOMS: atom_id res chain seq x y z
N ILE A 1 12.75 -15.59 15.36
CA ILE A 1 12.76 -14.75 14.14
C ILE A 1 13.00 -13.28 14.51
N PRO A 2 12.24 -12.60 15.40
CA PRO A 2 12.43 -11.17 15.68
C PRO A 2 13.88 -10.80 16.03
N ILE A 3 14.52 -11.58 16.89
CA ILE A 3 15.91 -11.34 17.31
C ILE A 3 16.88 -11.35 16.12
N ILE A 4 16.72 -12.30 15.19
CA ILE A 4 17.59 -12.40 14.01
C ILE A 4 17.41 -11.17 13.11
N LEU A 5 16.17 -10.74 12.89
CA LEU A 5 15.87 -9.55 12.10
C LEU A 5 16.43 -8.26 12.76
N ILE A 6 16.31 -8.15 14.09
CA ILE A 6 16.87 -7.03 14.86
C ILE A 6 18.39 -6.99 14.72
N LEU A 7 19.06 -8.12 14.84
CA LEU A 7 20.52 -8.20 14.67
C LEU A 7 20.92 -7.82 13.24
N GLY A 8 20.22 -8.34 12.24
CA GLY A 8 20.45 -7.99 10.83
C GLY A 8 20.29 -6.48 10.58
N TRP A 9 19.19 -5.89 11.09
CA TRP A 9 18.96 -4.45 10.98
C TRP A 9 20.05 -3.64 11.69
N THR A 10 20.44 -4.03 12.91
CA THR A 10 21.46 -3.33 13.69
C THR A 10 22.80 -3.30 12.96
N VAL A 11 23.23 -4.44 12.38
CA VAL A 11 24.47 -4.54 11.61
C VAL A 11 24.46 -3.63 10.39
N LEU A 12 23.37 -3.64 9.63
CA LEU A 12 23.23 -2.81 8.43
C LEU A 12 23.14 -1.32 8.77
N TYR A 13 22.36 -0.98 9.81
CA TYR A 13 22.24 0.40 10.29
C TYR A 13 23.57 0.97 10.78
N TYR A 14 24.37 0.16 11.50
CA TYR A 14 25.70 0.59 11.96
C TYR A 14 26.63 0.92 10.79
N LYS A 15 26.52 0.18 9.67
CA LYS A 15 27.36 0.41 8.47
C LYS A 15 26.92 1.61 7.63
N VAL A 16 25.61 1.85 7.52
CA VAL A 16 25.05 2.83 6.57
C VAL A 16 24.51 4.08 7.28
N ARG A 17 24.04 3.93 8.53
CA ARG A 17 23.45 5.00 9.36
C ARG A 17 22.26 5.70 8.72
N GLU A 18 21.52 4.98 7.87
CA GLU A 18 20.36 5.51 7.17
C GLU A 18 19.11 4.69 7.52
N VAL A 19 18.20 5.29 8.28
CA VAL A 19 16.94 4.65 8.72
C VAL A 19 15.97 4.47 7.55
N PHE A 20 15.96 5.40 6.61
CA PHE A 20 15.04 5.41 5.47
C PHE A 20 15.55 4.62 4.26
N ALA A 21 16.67 3.93 4.37
CA ALA A 21 17.06 2.99 3.33
C ALA A 21 15.98 1.91 3.13
N PRO A 22 15.64 1.53 1.89
CA PRO A 22 14.55 0.60 1.61
C PRO A 22 14.62 -0.70 2.41
N TRP A 23 15.81 -1.30 2.54
CA TRP A 23 16.04 -2.49 3.37
C TRP A 23 15.82 -2.23 4.87
N SER A 24 16.17 -1.02 5.35
CA SER A 24 15.99 -0.65 6.76
C SER A 24 14.50 -0.55 7.09
N ILE A 25 13.72 0.12 6.25
CA ILE A 25 12.26 0.23 6.43
C ILE A 25 11.62 -1.16 6.39
N MET A 26 11.97 -1.98 5.40
CA MET A 26 11.42 -3.33 5.26
C MET A 26 11.71 -4.18 6.50
N LEU A 27 12.96 -4.19 6.98
CA LEU A 27 13.33 -4.92 8.19
C LEU A 27 12.57 -4.42 9.42
N LEU A 28 12.47 -3.10 9.62
CA LEU A 28 11.74 -2.51 10.74
C LEU A 28 10.24 -2.88 10.72
N VAL A 29 9.61 -2.86 9.55
CA VAL A 29 8.22 -3.28 9.40
C VAL A 29 8.06 -4.77 9.78
N TRP A 30 8.91 -5.64 9.25
CA TRP A 30 8.82 -7.06 9.57
C TRP A 30 9.21 -7.37 11.03
N ILE A 31 10.16 -6.65 11.62
CA ILE A 31 10.47 -6.77 13.06
C ILE A 31 9.21 -6.42 13.87
N ALA A 32 8.53 -5.31 13.55
CA ALA A 32 7.33 -4.90 14.25
C ALA A 32 6.19 -5.92 14.11
N VAL A 33 5.90 -6.36 12.87
CA VAL A 33 4.81 -7.29 12.57
C VAL A 33 5.06 -8.67 13.21
N VAL A 34 6.25 -9.24 13.02
CA VAL A 34 6.59 -10.58 13.58
C VAL A 34 6.72 -10.53 15.09
N SER A 35 7.16 -9.40 15.67
CA SER A 35 7.18 -9.24 17.14
C SER A 35 5.76 -9.11 17.69
N ALA A 36 4.90 -8.32 17.05
CA ALA A 36 3.50 -8.21 17.43
C ALA A 36 2.81 -9.58 17.37
N TYR A 37 3.03 -10.34 16.30
CA TYR A 37 2.51 -11.69 16.17
C TYR A 37 3.03 -12.65 17.25
N ALA A 38 4.31 -12.54 17.64
CA ALA A 38 4.91 -13.45 18.62
C ALA A 38 4.53 -13.14 20.07
N TYR A 39 4.22 -11.89 20.41
CA TYR A 39 4.09 -11.44 21.79
C TYR A 39 2.72 -10.89 22.19
N LEU A 40 1.86 -10.54 21.21
CA LEU A 40 0.49 -10.08 21.49
C LEU A 40 -0.47 -11.27 21.47
N ASP A 41 -1.48 -11.21 22.33
CA ASP A 41 -2.63 -12.10 22.23
C ASP A 41 -3.53 -11.61 21.10
N HIS A 42 -3.56 -12.34 20.00
CA HIS A 42 -4.24 -11.93 18.77
C HIS A 42 -5.31 -12.93 18.31
N GLY A 43 -5.45 -14.09 18.97
CA GLY A 43 -6.45 -15.10 18.64
C GLY A 43 -6.30 -15.79 17.26
N LEU A 44 -5.24 -15.49 16.48
CA LEU A 44 -5.01 -16.10 15.17
C LEU A 44 -4.37 -17.49 15.28
N TYR A 45 -4.48 -18.29 14.21
CA TYR A 45 -3.82 -19.59 14.12
C TYR A 45 -2.30 -19.45 14.21
N LYS A 46 -1.63 -20.52 14.60
CA LYS A 46 -0.16 -20.57 14.60
C LYS A 46 0.37 -20.45 13.17
N THR A 47 1.52 -19.81 13.04
CA THR A 47 2.23 -19.73 11.76
C THR A 47 2.69 -21.11 11.29
N SER A 48 2.78 -21.33 9.99
CA SER A 48 3.38 -22.53 9.41
C SER A 48 4.89 -22.57 9.63
N ASP A 49 5.45 -23.76 9.58
CA ASP A 49 6.91 -23.96 9.71
C ASP A 49 7.66 -23.30 8.53
N ASP A 50 7.04 -23.23 7.35
CA ASP A 50 7.62 -22.61 6.15
C ASP A 50 7.72 -21.10 6.22
N PHE A 51 6.88 -20.42 7.02
CA PHE A 51 6.93 -18.97 7.15
C PHE A 51 8.28 -18.47 7.66
N SER A 52 8.86 -19.17 8.62
CA SER A 52 10.12 -18.77 9.26
C SER A 52 11.30 -18.71 8.27
N PRO A 53 11.59 -19.76 7.50
CA PRO A 53 12.63 -19.69 6.47
C PRO A 53 12.28 -18.72 5.35
N ALA A 54 11.03 -18.63 4.90
CA ALA A 54 10.60 -17.72 3.85
C ALA A 54 10.85 -16.26 4.20
N ILE A 55 10.45 -15.81 5.40
CA ILE A 55 10.65 -14.41 5.83
C ILE A 55 12.13 -14.09 6.03
N LEU A 56 12.94 -15.02 6.53
CA LEU A 56 14.37 -14.82 6.68
C LEU A 56 15.07 -14.74 5.32
N LEU A 57 14.70 -15.60 4.37
CA LEU A 57 15.21 -15.56 3.00
C LEU A 57 14.82 -14.25 2.31
N TRP A 58 13.56 -13.85 2.40
CA TRP A 58 13.05 -12.59 1.84
C TRP A 58 13.80 -11.39 2.39
N CYS A 59 13.86 -11.25 3.70
CA CYS A 59 14.52 -10.12 4.36
C CYS A 59 16.02 -10.08 4.08
N SER A 60 16.72 -11.23 4.08
CA SER A 60 18.15 -11.27 3.82
C SER A 60 18.46 -10.95 2.35
N SER A 61 17.75 -11.55 1.41
CA SER A 61 17.92 -11.31 -0.03
C SER A 61 17.72 -9.84 -0.39
N PHE A 62 16.60 -9.26 0.06
CA PHE A 62 16.29 -7.85 -0.18
C PHE A 62 17.35 -6.93 0.45
N SER A 63 17.79 -7.23 1.67
CA SER A 63 18.79 -6.44 2.37
C SER A 63 20.16 -6.51 1.71
N ILE A 64 20.58 -7.70 1.27
CA ILE A 64 21.87 -7.90 0.58
C ILE A 64 21.86 -7.15 -0.75
N VAL A 65 20.82 -7.36 -1.58
CA VAL A 65 20.70 -6.69 -2.88
C VAL A 65 20.62 -5.17 -2.68
N GLY A 66 19.80 -4.70 -1.75
CA GLY A 66 19.67 -3.28 -1.45
C GLY A 66 21.00 -2.66 -1.00
N TYR A 67 21.75 -3.34 -0.14
CA TYR A 67 23.07 -2.89 0.30
C TYR A 67 24.09 -2.87 -0.85
N ILE A 68 24.10 -3.87 -1.71
CA ILE A 68 24.97 -3.91 -2.91
C ILE A 68 24.64 -2.73 -3.82
N VAL A 69 23.37 -2.51 -4.16
CA VAL A 69 22.95 -1.39 -5.00
C VAL A 69 23.38 -0.06 -4.37
N TYR A 70 23.13 0.12 -3.07
CA TYR A 70 23.58 1.33 -2.36
C TYR A 70 25.08 1.57 -2.47
N ARG A 71 25.89 0.51 -2.35
CA ARG A 71 27.38 0.61 -2.46
C ARG A 71 27.87 0.89 -3.87
N LEU A 72 27.14 0.42 -4.88
CA LEU A 72 27.47 0.62 -6.29
C LEU A 72 26.93 1.94 -6.85
N THR A 73 25.93 2.54 -6.18
CA THR A 73 25.37 3.83 -6.62
C THR A 73 26.23 4.98 -6.09
N PRO A 74 26.82 5.80 -6.96
CA PRO A 74 27.64 6.94 -6.53
C PRO A 74 26.79 7.96 -5.77
N ALA A 75 27.34 8.48 -4.65
CA ALA A 75 26.62 9.40 -3.73
C ALA A 75 26.18 10.74 -4.38
N ASN A 76 26.71 11.11 -5.53
CA ASN A 76 26.54 12.43 -6.17
C ASN A 76 25.78 12.40 -7.50
N THR A 77 25.01 11.37 -7.78
CA THR A 77 24.28 11.24 -9.07
C THR A 77 22.81 11.58 -8.99
N SER A 78 22.35 12.36 -7.98
CA SER A 78 21.00 12.92 -8.09
C SER A 78 21.01 13.96 -9.24
N PRO A 79 20.43 13.66 -10.40
CA PRO A 79 20.25 14.67 -11.42
C PRO A 79 19.39 15.79 -10.80
N GLU A 80 19.80 17.03 -10.95
CA GLU A 80 18.93 18.18 -10.64
C GLU A 80 17.77 18.14 -11.64
N TRP A 81 16.65 17.51 -11.23
CA TRP A 81 15.44 17.50 -12.03
C TRP A 81 14.76 18.86 -11.92
N GLU A 82 14.90 19.67 -12.96
CA GLU A 82 14.09 20.87 -13.07
C GLU A 82 12.69 20.50 -13.54
N THR A 83 11.73 20.67 -12.65
CA THR A 83 10.33 20.40 -12.96
C THR A 83 9.78 21.47 -13.91
N ASN A 84 9.29 21.07 -15.06
CA ASN A 84 8.64 21.98 -16.01
C ASN A 84 7.34 22.53 -15.43
N GLN A 85 7.38 23.79 -14.99
CA GLN A 85 6.25 24.46 -14.34
C GLN A 85 5.00 24.56 -15.23
N THR A 86 5.15 24.62 -16.55
CA THR A 86 4.03 24.64 -17.48
C THR A 86 3.27 23.31 -17.48
N ILE A 87 4.00 22.20 -17.46
CA ILE A 87 3.42 20.86 -17.36
C ILE A 87 2.69 20.68 -16.02
N VAL A 88 3.31 21.11 -14.92
CA VAL A 88 2.69 21.04 -13.58
C VAL A 88 1.40 21.86 -13.54
N LYS A 89 1.40 23.08 -14.04
CA LYS A 89 0.20 23.93 -14.11
C LYS A 89 -0.89 23.28 -14.95
N PHE A 90 -0.56 22.75 -16.12
CA PHE A 90 -1.51 22.06 -16.98
C PHE A 90 -2.20 20.91 -16.27
N PHE A 91 -1.42 19.99 -15.67
CA PHE A 91 -1.99 18.85 -14.94
C PHE A 91 -2.73 19.25 -13.67
N THR A 92 -2.34 20.35 -13.02
CA THR A 92 -3.08 20.90 -11.88
C THR A 92 -4.46 21.41 -12.28
N ILE A 93 -4.55 22.17 -13.38
CA ILE A 93 -5.82 22.64 -13.92
C ILE A 93 -6.69 21.43 -14.31
N LEU A 94 -6.11 20.45 -14.98
CA LEU A 94 -6.81 19.23 -15.37
C LEU A 94 -7.33 18.48 -14.13
N ALA A 95 -6.53 18.40 -13.07
CA ALA A 95 -6.94 17.78 -11.80
C ALA A 95 -8.11 18.54 -11.15
N LEU A 96 -8.07 19.86 -11.15
CA LEU A 96 -9.16 20.69 -10.61
C LEU A 96 -10.48 20.52 -11.39
N ILE A 97 -10.43 20.23 -12.69
CA ILE A 97 -11.60 19.97 -13.51
C ILE A 97 -12.12 18.53 -13.32
N ILE A 98 -11.21 17.55 -13.32
CA ILE A 98 -11.58 16.13 -13.24
C ILE A 98 -12.07 15.73 -11.85
N THR A 99 -11.51 16.30 -10.79
CA THR A 99 -11.86 15.92 -9.40
C THR A 99 -13.34 16.13 -9.08
N PRO A 100 -13.96 17.30 -9.36
CA PRO A 100 -15.40 17.49 -9.15
C PRO A 100 -16.26 16.56 -10.00
N VAL A 101 -15.86 16.27 -11.23
CA VAL A 101 -16.58 15.35 -12.12
C VAL A 101 -16.54 13.93 -11.57
N ALA A 102 -15.37 13.46 -11.12
CA ALA A 102 -15.20 12.16 -10.51
C ALA A 102 -16.01 12.03 -9.20
N LEU A 103 -15.96 13.06 -8.35
CA LEU A 103 -16.73 13.11 -7.11
C LEU A 103 -18.24 13.10 -7.38
N TYR A 104 -18.72 13.92 -8.31
CA TYR A 104 -20.12 13.95 -8.70
C TYR A 104 -20.58 12.56 -9.23
N LYS A 105 -19.81 11.95 -10.12
CA LYS A 105 -20.11 10.63 -10.67
C LYS A 105 -20.21 9.56 -9.61
N ALA A 106 -19.25 9.53 -8.68
CA ALA A 106 -19.23 8.56 -7.58
C ALA A 106 -20.39 8.81 -6.59
N ALA A 107 -20.61 10.07 -6.19
CA ALA A 107 -21.67 10.43 -5.26
C ALA A 107 -23.08 10.20 -5.85
N SER A 108 -23.30 10.58 -7.11
CA SER A 108 -24.62 10.41 -7.75
C SER A 108 -24.99 8.94 -7.87
N PHE A 109 -24.06 8.07 -8.19
CA PHE A 109 -24.31 6.64 -8.24
C PHE A 109 -24.58 6.08 -6.83
N ALA A 110 -23.77 6.44 -5.84
CA ALA A 110 -23.96 5.99 -4.47
C ALA A 110 -25.32 6.43 -3.88
N LEU A 111 -25.77 7.65 -4.19
CA LEU A 111 -27.09 8.13 -3.78
C LEU A 111 -28.25 7.42 -4.52
N SER A 112 -28.03 7.01 -5.78
CA SER A 112 -29.06 6.28 -6.56
C SER A 112 -29.27 4.84 -6.10
N SER A 113 -28.31 4.26 -5.38
CA SER A 113 -28.41 2.87 -4.88
C SER A 113 -29.37 2.70 -3.68
N GLY A 114 -29.87 3.80 -3.10
CA GLY A 114 -30.88 3.77 -2.03
C GLY A 114 -30.41 3.20 -0.70
N THR A 115 -29.11 3.07 -0.49
CA THR A 115 -28.54 2.58 0.75
C THR A 115 -28.26 3.73 1.72
N ASP A 116 -28.56 3.52 3.00
CA ASP A 116 -28.33 4.52 4.05
C ASP A 116 -26.85 4.81 4.32
N ASN A 117 -25.94 3.96 3.80
CA ASN A 117 -24.50 4.08 4.01
C ASN A 117 -23.75 4.41 2.73
N LEU A 118 -23.58 5.70 2.48
CA LEU A 118 -22.88 6.25 1.31
C LEU A 118 -21.45 5.67 1.16
N MET A 119 -20.72 5.54 2.28
CA MET A 119 -19.31 5.08 2.22
C MET A 119 -19.20 3.60 1.87
N TYR A 120 -20.10 2.78 2.41
CA TYR A 120 -20.17 1.36 2.07
C TYR A 120 -20.47 1.20 0.57
N THR A 121 -21.49 1.89 0.09
CA THR A 121 -21.90 1.84 -1.31
C THR A 121 -20.81 2.32 -2.27
N MET A 122 -20.14 3.44 -1.96
CA MET A 122 -19.02 3.93 -2.78
C MET A 122 -17.88 2.92 -2.88
N ARG A 123 -17.63 2.15 -1.83
CA ARG A 123 -16.60 1.11 -1.89
C ARG A 123 -17.04 -0.11 -2.66
N ASP A 124 -18.24 -0.61 -2.37
CA ASP A 124 -18.79 -1.80 -3.00
C ASP A 124 -18.77 -1.63 -4.52
N GLN A 125 -19.14 -0.48 -5.00
CA GLN A 125 -19.08 -0.08 -6.41
C GLN A 125 -17.70 -0.20 -7.05
N VAL A 126 -16.64 0.11 -6.30
CA VAL A 126 -15.26 0.05 -6.82
C VAL A 126 -14.73 -1.38 -6.82
N ILE A 127 -15.23 -2.23 -5.92
CA ILE A 127 -14.77 -3.62 -5.74
C ILE A 127 -15.60 -4.58 -6.58
N ASP A 128 -16.93 -4.40 -6.61
CA ASP A 128 -17.83 -5.25 -7.35
C ASP A 128 -17.85 -4.86 -8.83
N LYS A 129 -17.29 -5.75 -9.66
CA LYS A 129 -17.27 -5.58 -11.12
C LYS A 129 -18.66 -5.63 -11.75
N ASP A 130 -19.62 -6.24 -11.07
CA ASP A 130 -21.00 -6.41 -11.55
C ASP A 130 -21.91 -5.27 -11.12
N SER A 131 -21.42 -4.33 -10.32
CA SER A 131 -22.18 -3.16 -9.85
C SER A 131 -22.65 -2.21 -10.95
N GLY A 132 -22.15 -2.38 -12.18
CA GLY A 132 -22.46 -1.50 -13.31
C GLY A 132 -21.81 -0.10 -13.21
N PHE A 133 -21.12 0.20 -12.11
CA PHE A 133 -20.41 1.45 -11.93
C PHE A 133 -18.98 1.37 -12.48
N SER A 134 -18.58 2.37 -13.22
CA SER A 134 -17.19 2.51 -13.64
C SER A 134 -16.81 3.98 -13.73
N LEU A 135 -15.73 4.35 -13.08
CA LEU A 135 -15.09 5.64 -13.30
C LEU A 135 -14.39 5.70 -14.66
N GLY A 136 -14.21 4.54 -15.31
CA GLY A 136 -13.51 4.47 -16.60
C GLY A 136 -12.10 5.01 -16.52
N PRO A 137 -11.63 5.76 -17.53
CA PRO A 137 -10.27 6.34 -17.55
C PRO A 137 -9.97 7.29 -16.37
N ILE A 138 -11.00 7.87 -15.74
CA ILE A 138 -10.83 8.78 -14.59
C ILE A 138 -10.15 8.05 -13.42
N MET A 139 -10.34 6.75 -13.28
CA MET A 139 -9.70 5.95 -12.22
C MET A 139 -8.17 6.03 -12.29
N TYR A 140 -7.61 6.03 -13.50
CA TYR A 140 -6.16 6.14 -13.68
C TYR A 140 -5.60 7.52 -13.37
N PHE A 141 -6.47 8.54 -13.30
CA PHE A 141 -6.07 9.90 -13.00
C PHE A 141 -5.55 10.08 -11.58
N VAL A 142 -5.83 9.12 -10.68
CA VAL A 142 -5.23 9.06 -9.34
C VAL A 142 -3.71 9.12 -9.38
N HIS A 143 -3.08 8.49 -10.37
CA HIS A 143 -1.61 8.51 -10.51
C HIS A 143 -1.09 9.90 -10.86
N VAL A 144 -1.83 10.67 -11.65
CA VAL A 144 -1.51 12.07 -11.98
C VAL A 144 -1.59 12.94 -10.72
N VAL A 145 -2.69 12.81 -9.97
CA VAL A 145 -2.90 13.56 -8.73
C VAL A 145 -1.84 13.21 -7.68
N TYR A 146 -1.49 11.95 -7.55
CA TYR A 146 -0.42 11.49 -6.70
C TYR A 146 0.94 12.08 -7.12
N THR A 147 1.26 12.05 -8.42
CA THR A 147 2.50 12.65 -8.95
C THR A 147 2.57 14.14 -8.68
N LEU A 148 1.46 14.88 -8.84
CA LEU A 148 1.39 16.31 -8.50
C LEU A 148 1.68 16.55 -7.02
N LEU A 149 1.17 15.71 -6.12
CA LEU A 149 1.46 15.81 -4.70
C LEU A 149 2.95 15.60 -4.41
N ILE A 150 3.58 14.58 -5.01
CA ILE A 150 5.01 14.32 -4.89
C ILE A 150 5.84 15.50 -5.40
N VAL A 151 5.55 15.99 -6.61
CA VAL A 151 6.24 17.12 -7.22
C VAL A 151 6.09 18.39 -6.37
N SER A 152 4.91 18.61 -5.80
CA SER A 152 4.67 19.77 -4.92
C SER A 152 5.44 19.67 -3.60
N ALA A 153 5.66 18.45 -3.09
CA ALA A 153 6.43 18.19 -1.88
C ALA A 153 7.94 18.25 -2.13
N ASP A 154 8.40 17.88 -3.35
CA ASP A 154 9.82 17.84 -3.72
C ASP A 154 10.40 19.19 -4.11
N ALA A 155 9.59 20.17 -4.52
CA ALA A 155 10.03 21.46 -4.97
C ALA A 155 10.90 22.20 -3.93
N GLU A 156 12.21 22.28 -4.17
CA GLU A 156 13.15 23.00 -3.26
C GLU A 156 13.13 24.50 -3.48
N LYS A 157 13.38 24.96 -4.70
CA LYS A 157 13.57 26.38 -5.05
C LYS A 157 12.26 27.17 -5.06
N HIS A 158 11.14 26.52 -5.34
CA HIS A 158 9.83 27.18 -5.55
C HIS A 158 8.73 26.54 -4.70
N TRP A 159 9.07 26.07 -3.49
CA TRP A 159 8.07 25.45 -2.63
C TRP A 159 6.99 26.46 -2.24
N ASN A 160 5.76 26.13 -2.62
CA ASN A 160 4.58 26.92 -2.30
C ASN A 160 3.64 26.09 -1.40
N LYS A 161 3.52 26.52 -0.15
CA LYS A 161 2.68 25.87 0.85
C LYS A 161 1.22 25.71 0.38
N TRP A 162 0.67 26.72 -0.28
CA TRP A 162 -0.71 26.70 -0.73
C TRP A 162 -0.91 25.73 -1.89
N PHE A 163 0.05 25.68 -2.81
CA PHE A 163 0.04 24.70 -3.90
C PHE A 163 0.15 23.27 -3.36
N PHE A 164 1.03 23.05 -2.39
CA PHE A 164 1.14 21.75 -1.71
C PHE A 164 -0.17 21.36 -1.02
N LEU A 165 -0.82 22.27 -0.26
CA LEU A 165 -2.09 22.00 0.40
C LEU A 165 -3.22 21.73 -0.60
N LEU A 166 -3.22 22.41 -1.75
CA LEU A 166 -4.16 22.15 -2.84
C LEU A 166 -3.97 20.71 -3.38
N CYS A 167 -2.74 20.33 -3.71
CA CYS A 167 -2.44 18.97 -4.19
C CYS A 167 -2.79 17.89 -3.15
N LEU A 168 -2.53 18.16 -1.88
CA LEU A 168 -2.93 17.27 -0.78
C LEU A 168 -4.44 17.13 -0.69
N GLY A 169 -5.19 18.24 -0.77
CA GLY A 169 -6.66 18.23 -0.75
C GLY A 169 -7.25 17.45 -1.91
N ILE A 170 -6.74 17.65 -3.13
CA ILE A 170 -7.16 16.89 -4.31
C ILE A 170 -6.88 15.39 -4.12
N ASN A 171 -5.70 15.03 -3.59
CA ASN A 171 -5.32 13.65 -3.34
C ASN A 171 -6.25 12.97 -2.30
N LEU A 172 -6.62 13.69 -1.23
CA LEU A 172 -7.58 13.22 -0.25
C LEU A 172 -8.98 13.01 -0.86
N LEU A 173 -9.43 13.91 -1.74
CA LEU A 173 -10.71 13.74 -2.45
C LEU A 173 -10.68 12.50 -3.35
N PHE A 174 -9.61 12.26 -4.09
CA PHE A 174 -9.45 11.03 -4.88
C PHE A 174 -9.41 9.77 -4.00
N PHE A 175 -8.81 9.86 -2.80
CA PHE A 175 -8.88 8.77 -1.84
C PHE A 175 -10.34 8.41 -1.49
N PHE A 176 -11.16 9.41 -1.20
CA PHE A 176 -12.58 9.19 -0.89
C PHE A 176 -13.35 8.63 -2.10
N ILE A 177 -13.03 9.07 -3.32
CA ILE A 177 -13.67 8.58 -4.54
C ILE A 177 -13.35 7.10 -4.80
N ILE A 178 -12.08 6.71 -4.62
CA ILE A 178 -11.60 5.35 -4.94
C ILE A 178 -11.71 4.42 -3.73
N MET A 179 -11.87 4.98 -2.51
CA MET A 179 -11.89 4.23 -1.24
C MET A 179 -10.66 3.30 -1.04
N SER A 180 -9.53 3.65 -1.64
CA SER A 180 -8.30 2.85 -1.58
C SER A 180 -7.35 3.35 -0.49
N LYS A 181 -7.27 2.61 0.62
CA LYS A 181 -6.33 2.90 1.71
C LYS A 181 -4.87 2.91 1.24
N LEU A 182 -4.53 2.06 0.26
CA LEU A 182 -3.17 1.96 -0.27
C LEU A 182 -2.71 3.26 -0.93
N VAL A 183 -3.56 3.88 -1.75
CA VAL A 183 -3.24 5.14 -2.44
C VAL A 183 -3.00 6.26 -1.43
N LEU A 184 -3.84 6.36 -0.40
CA LEU A 184 -3.67 7.32 0.68
C LEU A 184 -2.36 7.09 1.43
N PHE A 185 -2.09 5.83 1.79
CA PHE A 185 -0.92 5.45 2.56
C PHE A 185 0.38 5.78 1.81
N ILE A 186 0.48 5.39 0.54
CA ILE A 186 1.63 5.71 -0.30
C ILE A 186 1.79 7.23 -0.45
N GLY A 187 0.71 7.96 -0.70
CA GLY A 187 0.74 9.42 -0.83
C GLY A 187 1.25 10.12 0.42
N ILE A 188 0.73 9.77 1.58
CA ILE A 188 1.16 10.34 2.87
C ILE A 188 2.61 9.99 3.17
N LEU A 189 3.01 8.72 3.05
CA LEU A 189 4.37 8.29 3.34
C LEU A 189 5.41 8.97 2.47
N SER A 190 5.20 8.99 1.15
CA SER A 190 6.11 9.64 0.21
C SER A 190 6.23 11.13 0.50
N THR A 191 5.11 11.79 0.79
CA THR A 191 5.09 13.21 1.13
C THR A 191 5.82 13.51 2.43
N LEU A 192 5.59 12.72 3.48
CA LEU A 192 6.28 12.87 4.76
C LEU A 192 7.79 12.65 4.59
N TYR A 193 8.19 11.65 3.80
CA TYR A 193 9.59 11.38 3.51
C TYR A 193 10.25 12.58 2.81
N LEU A 194 9.65 13.11 1.74
CA LEU A 194 10.18 14.28 1.03
C LEU A 194 10.25 15.52 1.92
N CYS A 195 9.20 15.80 2.70
CA CYS A 195 9.23 16.90 3.66
C CYS A 195 10.32 16.73 4.73
N TYR A 196 10.65 15.52 5.11
CA TYR A 196 11.74 15.23 6.01
C TYR A 196 13.11 15.44 5.36
N VAL A 197 13.32 14.91 4.15
CA VAL A 197 14.57 15.09 3.38
C VAL A 197 14.87 16.57 3.17
N HIS A 198 13.85 17.35 2.80
CA HIS A 198 13.96 18.82 2.67
C HIS A 198 13.95 19.57 4.01
N LYS A 199 14.08 18.88 5.14
CA LYS A 199 14.15 19.46 6.51
C LYS A 199 12.94 20.34 6.89
N ARG A 200 11.78 20.15 6.24
CA ARG A 200 10.54 20.89 6.53
C ARG A 200 9.82 20.34 7.76
N ILE A 201 10.02 19.07 8.08
CA ILE A 201 9.47 18.40 9.26
C ILE A 201 10.56 17.60 9.99
N LYS A 202 10.33 17.36 11.28
CA LYS A 202 11.21 16.53 12.10
C LYS A 202 10.78 15.06 12.08
N LEU A 203 11.71 14.14 12.34
CA LEU A 203 11.41 12.70 12.45
C LEU A 203 10.28 12.40 13.44
N ARG A 204 10.21 13.12 14.56
CA ARG A 204 9.11 13.00 15.53
C ARG A 204 7.74 13.28 14.88
N THR A 205 7.65 14.24 13.97
CA THR A 205 6.41 14.57 13.26
C THR A 205 5.95 13.39 12.39
N ILE A 206 6.90 12.73 11.71
CA ILE A 206 6.59 11.51 10.93
C ILE A 206 5.99 10.45 11.85
N GLY A 207 6.63 10.15 12.98
CA GLY A 207 6.14 9.16 13.93
C GLY A 207 4.72 9.47 14.43
N ILE A 208 4.46 10.72 14.84
CA ILE A 208 3.13 11.15 15.29
C ILE A 208 2.09 11.02 14.18
N THR A 209 2.42 11.48 12.96
CA THR A 209 1.49 11.40 11.82
C THR A 209 1.19 9.94 11.45
N MET A 210 2.19 9.06 11.51
CA MET A 210 1.99 7.63 11.24
C MET A 210 1.07 6.98 12.28
N ILE A 211 1.27 7.27 13.56
CA ILE A 211 0.39 6.75 14.62
C ILE A 211 -1.03 7.28 14.43
N ALA A 212 -1.20 8.57 14.20
CA ALA A 212 -2.52 9.17 13.95
C ALA A 212 -3.18 8.55 12.72
N PHE A 213 -2.42 8.30 11.66
CA PHE A 213 -2.93 7.66 10.44
C PHE A 213 -3.41 6.23 10.70
N VAL A 214 -2.63 5.43 11.43
CA VAL A 214 -3.03 4.06 11.80
C VAL A 214 -4.33 4.08 12.63
N ILE A 215 -4.44 4.97 13.61
CA ILE A 215 -5.65 5.12 14.43
C ILE A 215 -6.85 5.49 13.54
N ILE A 216 -6.70 6.48 12.66
CA ILE A 216 -7.78 6.90 11.73
C ILE A 216 -8.18 5.74 10.80
N ALA A 217 -7.22 5.00 10.25
CA ALA A 217 -7.48 3.87 9.38
C ALA A 217 -8.24 2.74 10.09
N LEU A 218 -7.94 2.50 11.36
CA LEU A 218 -8.64 1.51 12.19
C LEU A 218 -10.04 1.98 12.57
N LEU A 219 -10.21 3.24 13.01
CA LEU A 219 -11.54 3.83 13.26
C LEU A 219 -12.42 3.78 12.01
N PHE A 220 -11.87 4.11 10.85
CA PHE A 220 -12.58 4.04 9.58
C PHE A 220 -13.01 2.60 9.23
N THR A 221 -12.21 1.61 9.60
CA THR A 221 -12.56 0.20 9.42
C THR A 221 -13.68 -0.24 10.36
N GLN A 222 -13.64 0.21 11.61
CA GLN A 222 -14.67 -0.09 12.61
C GLN A 222 -16.03 0.47 12.20
N THR A 223 -16.10 1.73 11.73
CA THR A 223 -17.36 2.33 11.25
C THR A 223 -17.94 1.57 10.05
N ARG A 224 -17.13 0.85 9.30
CA ARG A 224 -17.57 0.03 8.17
C ARG A 224 -18.12 -1.33 8.58
N ALA A 225 -17.50 -1.99 9.56
CA ALA A 225 -17.96 -3.27 10.09
C ALA A 225 -19.37 -3.15 10.69
N THR A 226 -19.61 -2.08 11.45
CA THR A 226 -20.94 -1.81 12.06
C THR A 226 -22.03 -1.48 11.04
N SER A 227 -21.67 -1.11 9.83
CA SER A 227 -22.62 -0.70 8.77
C SER A 227 -23.10 -1.85 7.87
N SER A 228 -22.45 -3.01 7.93
CA SER A 228 -22.80 -4.18 7.09
C SER A 228 -24.04 -4.95 7.59
N GLY A 229 -24.72 -4.47 8.63
CA GLY A 229 -25.96 -5.08 9.15
C GLY A 229 -25.77 -6.32 10.03
N ASP A 230 -24.57 -6.85 10.12
CA ASP A 230 -24.20 -7.87 11.11
C ASP A 230 -23.96 -7.17 12.44
N THR A 231 -25.03 -6.98 13.20
CA THR A 231 -25.08 -6.13 14.40
C THR A 231 -24.36 -6.69 15.62
N ASP A 232 -23.80 -7.89 15.54
CA ASP A 232 -23.20 -8.54 16.72
C ASP A 232 -21.67 -8.50 16.78
N ASP A 233 -20.96 -8.16 15.69
CA ASP A 233 -19.49 -8.17 15.66
C ASP A 233 -18.88 -6.77 15.75
N THR A 234 -18.92 -6.17 16.92
CA THR A 234 -18.04 -5.02 17.21
C THR A 234 -16.61 -5.51 17.41
N PHE A 235 -15.81 -5.48 16.35
CA PHE A 235 -14.40 -5.82 16.44
C PHE A 235 -13.69 -4.88 17.42
N THR A 236 -12.97 -5.45 18.35
CA THR A 236 -12.04 -4.69 19.20
C THR A 236 -10.88 -4.13 18.38
N PHE A 237 -10.22 -3.09 18.88
CA PHE A 237 -9.01 -2.55 18.23
C PHE A 237 -7.93 -3.62 18.00
N ALA A 238 -7.77 -4.56 18.94
CA ALA A 238 -6.82 -5.65 18.84
C ALA A 238 -7.18 -6.62 17.71
N GLU A 239 -8.45 -6.96 17.54
CA GLU A 239 -8.93 -7.82 16.44
C GLU A 239 -8.77 -7.15 15.08
N LEU A 240 -9.03 -5.85 14.98
CA LEU A 240 -8.79 -5.09 13.75
C LEU A 240 -7.29 -5.06 13.38
N LEU A 241 -6.43 -4.84 14.37
CA LEU A 241 -4.99 -4.90 14.18
C LEU A 241 -4.56 -6.30 13.75
N ALA A 242 -5.08 -7.34 14.40
CA ALA A 242 -4.82 -8.73 14.06
C ALA A 242 -5.27 -9.04 12.62
N MET A 243 -6.48 -8.63 12.24
CA MET A 243 -7.04 -8.87 10.92
C MET A 243 -6.21 -8.24 9.80
N TYR A 244 -5.77 -6.98 9.94
CA TYR A 244 -5.09 -6.28 8.85
C TYR A 244 -3.57 -6.42 8.85
N LEU A 245 -2.96 -6.57 10.02
CA LEU A 245 -1.50 -6.55 10.15
C LEU A 245 -0.91 -7.94 10.37
N LEU A 246 -1.61 -8.80 11.12
CA LEU A 246 -1.07 -10.09 11.55
C LEU A 246 -1.65 -11.28 10.79
N SER A 247 -2.90 -11.20 10.31
CA SER A 247 -3.54 -12.30 9.57
C SER A 247 -2.80 -12.77 8.31
N PRO A 248 -2.01 -11.94 7.60
CA PRO A 248 -1.21 -12.42 6.49
C PRO A 248 -0.19 -13.51 6.87
N ILE A 249 0.25 -13.54 8.13
CA ILE A 249 1.23 -14.53 8.61
C ILE A 249 0.65 -15.94 8.61
N PRO A 250 -0.45 -16.24 9.33
CA PRO A 250 -1.05 -17.58 9.26
C PRO A 250 -1.70 -17.87 7.90
N ALA A 251 -2.17 -16.85 7.15
CA ALA A 251 -2.70 -17.04 5.80
C ALA A 251 -1.63 -17.57 4.82
N PHE A 252 -0.37 -17.16 4.98
CA PHE A 252 0.76 -17.70 4.21
C PHE A 252 0.89 -19.22 4.37
N GLY A 253 0.61 -19.74 5.55
CA GLY A 253 0.66 -21.19 5.82
C GLY A 253 -0.44 -22.01 5.13
N LEU A 254 -1.44 -21.35 4.54
CA LEU A 254 -2.49 -22.00 3.76
C LEU A 254 -2.18 -22.00 2.25
N GLU A 255 -1.09 -21.37 1.83
CA GLU A 255 -0.63 -21.37 0.45
C GLU A 255 0.22 -22.61 0.17
N ASN A 256 0.22 -23.04 -1.09
CA ASN A 256 1.00 -24.18 -1.54
C ASN A 256 2.17 -23.72 -2.39
N PRO A 257 3.39 -24.20 -2.14
CA PRO A 257 4.54 -23.86 -2.96
C PRO A 257 4.34 -24.34 -4.40
N CYS A 258 4.84 -23.58 -5.37
CA CYS A 258 4.77 -23.90 -6.80
C CYS A 258 3.34 -24.19 -7.29
N SER A 259 2.32 -23.53 -6.71
CA SER A 259 0.91 -23.75 -7.05
C SER A 259 0.44 -22.91 -8.24
N SER A 260 1.24 -21.97 -8.69
CA SER A 260 0.93 -21.12 -9.84
C SER A 260 0.77 -21.96 -11.12
N PRO A 261 -0.31 -21.77 -11.90
CA PRO A 261 -0.57 -22.57 -13.10
C PRO A 261 0.45 -22.34 -14.22
N ILE A 262 1.18 -21.24 -14.16
CA ILE A 262 2.22 -20.85 -15.13
C ILE A 262 3.42 -20.35 -14.33
N TRP A 263 4.60 -20.77 -14.75
CA TRP A 263 5.85 -20.38 -14.10
C TRP A 263 6.02 -18.86 -14.02
N GLY A 264 6.21 -18.34 -12.81
CA GLY A 264 6.41 -16.92 -12.56
C GLY A 264 5.18 -16.03 -12.83
N TYR A 265 3.98 -16.61 -12.95
CA TYR A 265 2.79 -15.86 -13.36
C TYR A 265 2.37 -14.80 -12.36
N GLU A 266 2.36 -15.14 -11.07
CA GLU A 266 1.97 -14.18 -10.03
C GLU A 266 3.03 -13.08 -9.86
N THR A 267 4.30 -13.45 -9.93
CA THR A 267 5.44 -12.52 -9.79
C THR A 267 5.57 -11.58 -11.00
N PHE A 268 5.45 -12.13 -12.21
CA PHE A 268 5.67 -11.38 -13.47
C PHE A 268 4.37 -11.04 -14.20
N ARG A 269 3.24 -11.05 -13.51
CA ARG A 269 1.94 -10.72 -14.13
C ARG A 269 1.92 -9.46 -14.99
N PRO A 270 2.54 -8.32 -14.59
CA PRO A 270 2.58 -7.14 -15.46
C PRO A 270 3.23 -7.43 -16.82
N VAL A 271 4.24 -8.29 -16.86
CA VAL A 271 4.90 -8.71 -18.11
C VAL A 271 3.94 -9.55 -18.95
N TYR A 272 3.26 -10.53 -18.36
CA TYR A 272 2.24 -11.33 -19.07
C TYR A 272 1.11 -10.48 -19.63
N ASN A 273 0.63 -9.49 -18.88
CA ASN A 273 -0.41 -8.56 -19.34
C ASN A 273 0.08 -7.72 -20.55
N ILE A 274 1.32 -7.23 -20.51
CA ILE A 274 1.92 -6.48 -21.64
C ILE A 274 2.07 -7.40 -22.86
N LEU A 275 2.60 -8.59 -22.69
CA LEU A 275 2.79 -9.55 -23.78
C LEU A 275 1.45 -9.96 -24.40
N SER A 276 0.42 -10.16 -23.58
CA SER A 276 -0.94 -10.43 -24.06
C SER A 276 -1.53 -9.25 -24.82
N GLY A 277 -1.36 -8.03 -24.31
CA GLY A 277 -1.80 -6.80 -24.99
C GLY A 277 -1.09 -6.55 -26.35
N LEU A 278 0.14 -7.03 -26.48
CA LEU A 278 0.91 -6.98 -27.72
C LEU A 278 0.64 -8.18 -28.66
N GLY A 279 -0.22 -9.11 -28.26
CA GLY A 279 -0.48 -10.33 -29.04
C GLY A 279 0.68 -11.32 -29.06
N LEU A 280 1.64 -11.21 -28.13
CA LEU A 280 2.80 -12.11 -28.02
C LEU A 280 2.55 -13.26 -27.05
N TYR A 281 1.54 -13.15 -26.18
CA TYR A 281 1.11 -14.20 -25.28
C TYR A 281 -0.36 -14.54 -25.54
N HIS A 282 -0.63 -15.79 -25.90
CA HIS A 282 -1.96 -16.30 -26.25
C HIS A 282 -2.55 -17.23 -25.16
N GLY A 283 -1.85 -17.39 -24.05
CA GLY A 283 -2.34 -18.18 -22.91
C GLY A 283 -3.45 -17.46 -22.14
N GLN A 284 -4.20 -18.22 -21.35
CA GLN A 284 -5.23 -17.67 -20.50
C GLN A 284 -4.60 -16.82 -19.37
N LEU A 285 -5.10 -15.60 -19.19
CA LEU A 285 -4.79 -14.78 -18.04
C LEU A 285 -5.75 -15.11 -16.91
N PHE A 286 -5.22 -15.64 -15.82
CA PHE A 286 -6.03 -15.97 -14.63
C PHE A 286 -6.23 -14.73 -13.76
N ASP A 287 -7.37 -14.64 -13.09
CA ASP A 287 -7.58 -13.62 -12.07
C ASP A 287 -6.77 -13.98 -10.82
N LEU A 288 -5.98 -13.01 -10.32
CA LEU A 288 -5.24 -13.13 -9.06
C LEU A 288 -6.07 -12.66 -7.85
N GLY A 289 -7.38 -12.52 -8.00
CA GLY A 289 -8.27 -12.23 -6.89
C GLY A 289 -8.08 -13.28 -5.79
N ARG A 290 -7.54 -12.86 -4.65
CA ARG A 290 -7.36 -13.77 -3.51
C ARG A 290 -8.70 -14.07 -2.88
N VAL A 291 -9.02 -15.36 -2.77
CA VAL A 291 -10.19 -15.82 -2.04
C VAL A 291 -9.99 -15.57 -0.55
N PHE A 292 -11.07 -15.26 0.16
CA PHE A 292 -11.02 -15.15 1.62
C PHE A 292 -10.68 -16.50 2.24
N VAL A 293 -9.71 -16.49 3.15
CA VAL A 293 -9.34 -17.65 3.99
C VAL A 293 -9.60 -17.34 5.46
N ALA A 294 -9.97 -18.32 6.24
CA ALA A 294 -10.22 -18.17 7.67
C ALA A 294 -8.96 -18.53 8.50
N VAL A 295 -8.50 -17.59 9.35
CA VAL A 295 -7.25 -17.75 10.13
C VAL A 295 -7.31 -17.36 11.64
N PRO A 296 -8.37 -17.51 12.42
CA PRO A 296 -9.78 -17.86 12.19
C PRO A 296 -10.59 -16.72 11.60
N ILE A 297 -10.08 -15.48 11.64
CA ILE A 297 -10.74 -14.30 11.07
C ILE A 297 -10.64 -14.39 9.55
N PRO A 298 -11.73 -14.15 8.81
CA PRO A 298 -11.67 -14.16 7.35
C PRO A 298 -10.77 -13.05 6.84
N THR A 299 -9.77 -13.41 6.02
CA THR A 299 -8.83 -12.49 5.39
C THR A 299 -8.57 -12.85 3.94
N ASN A 300 -8.40 -11.85 3.09
CA ASN A 300 -7.86 -11.97 1.74
C ASN A 300 -6.52 -11.23 1.60
N VAL A 301 -5.94 -10.85 2.74
CA VAL A 301 -4.63 -10.19 2.79
C VAL A 301 -3.57 -11.25 3.00
N PHE A 302 -2.63 -11.32 2.08
CA PHE A 302 -1.51 -12.24 2.09
C PHE A 302 -0.19 -11.46 2.17
N THR A 303 0.90 -12.17 2.46
CA THR A 303 2.22 -11.55 2.53
C THR A 303 2.72 -11.17 1.14
N THR A 304 3.66 -10.22 1.08
CA THR A 304 4.37 -9.87 -0.17
C THR A 304 5.22 -11.03 -0.72
N MET A 305 5.46 -12.06 0.08
CA MET A 305 6.20 -13.26 -0.33
C MET A 305 5.31 -14.25 -1.10
N SER A 306 3.99 -14.19 -0.91
CA SER A 306 3.04 -15.15 -1.48
C SER A 306 3.17 -15.37 -2.98
N PRO A 307 3.29 -14.34 -3.84
CA PRO A 307 3.49 -14.55 -5.27
C PRO A 307 4.75 -15.38 -5.58
N TYR A 308 5.83 -15.10 -4.86
CA TYR A 308 7.10 -15.81 -5.08
C TYR A 308 7.02 -17.26 -4.58
N TYR A 309 6.36 -17.49 -3.46
CA TYR A 309 6.16 -18.81 -2.89
C TYR A 309 5.26 -19.67 -3.78
N ASN A 310 4.19 -19.09 -4.35
CA ASN A 310 3.30 -19.78 -5.27
C ASN A 310 3.96 -20.08 -6.62
N ASP A 311 4.88 -19.24 -7.08
CA ASP A 311 5.56 -19.42 -8.36
C ASP A 311 6.80 -20.33 -8.24
N PHE A 312 7.55 -20.25 -7.16
CA PHE A 312 8.89 -20.82 -7.08
C PHE A 312 9.13 -21.71 -5.83
N GLY A 313 8.26 -21.64 -4.83
CA GLY A 313 8.39 -22.40 -3.57
C GLY A 313 9.23 -21.72 -2.51
#